data_a5f0734253d661d527c14a7690ff6f36
#
_entry.id   a5f0734253d661d527c14a7690ff6f36
#
_cell.length_a   1.000
_cell.length_b   1.000
_cell.length_c   1.000
_cell.angle_alpha   90.00
_cell.angle_beta   90.00
_cell.angle_gamma   90.00
#
_symmetry.space_group_name_H-M   'P 1'
#
loop_
_entity.id
_entity.type
_entity.pdbx_description
1 polymer ?
#
loop_
_entity_poly.entity_id
_entity_poly.type
_entity_poly.pdbx_seq_one_letter_code
_entity_poly.pdbx_strand_id
1 'polypeptide(L)'
;MKQLVIILMMMLCHSAYAQKGMQFSALFDGKIVPSNKMVETRIRGKAISKYKLSYFHSVRFDADDALVKKIDHLTAQDFVNDTEKVKDRELASAGKGSIGIKGNSFTQMYELAPDGSTHRFLCYKVRDGVMTVIYLEGSVSSLAELKRIFND
;
A
#
# COMPACT_ATOMS: atom_id res chain seq x y z
N MET A 1 -19.63 33.68 0.75
CA MET A 1 -18.26 33.30 0.35
C MET A 1 -17.47 32.61 1.45
N LYS A 2 -17.46 33.06 2.71
CA LYS A 2 -16.71 32.38 3.79
C LYS A 2 -17.17 30.94 4.07
N GLN A 3 -18.46 30.64 3.98
CA GLN A 3 -18.99 29.26 4.18
C GLN A 3 -18.62 28.31 3.04
N LEU A 4 -18.51 28.81 1.81
CA LEU A 4 -18.13 27.98 0.65
C LEU A 4 -16.66 27.55 0.72
N VAL A 5 -15.79 28.43 1.25
CA VAL A 5 -14.36 28.14 1.47
C VAL A 5 -14.18 27.08 2.57
N ILE A 6 -14.99 27.12 3.64
CA ILE A 6 -14.96 26.14 4.72
C ILE A 6 -15.41 24.77 4.24
N ILE A 7 -16.45 24.69 3.40
CA ILE A 7 -16.93 23.43 2.80
C ILE A 7 -15.88 22.84 1.83
N LEU A 8 -15.23 23.71 1.03
CA LEU A 8 -14.14 23.29 0.14
C LEU A 8 -12.92 22.78 0.92
N MET A 9 -12.60 23.43 2.05
CA MET A 9 -11.49 23.02 2.93
C MET A 9 -11.79 21.72 3.68
N MET A 10 -13.05 21.44 4.05
CA MET A 10 -13.47 20.17 4.63
C MET A 10 -13.43 19.00 3.61
N MET A 11 -13.67 19.26 2.33
CA MET A 11 -13.56 18.22 1.28
C MET A 11 -12.12 17.79 0.99
N LEU A 12 -11.13 18.65 1.29
CA LEU A 12 -9.70 18.30 1.09
C LEU A 12 -9.13 17.41 2.20
N CYS A 13 -9.79 17.30 3.36
CA CYS A 13 -9.31 16.51 4.50
C CYS A 13 -9.63 15.01 4.46
N HIS A 14 -10.41 14.52 3.48
CA HIS A 14 -10.85 13.11 3.44
C HIS A 14 -9.85 12.15 2.77
N SER A 15 -8.69 12.65 2.32
CA SER A 15 -7.74 11.83 1.54
C SER A 15 -6.70 11.05 2.36
N ALA A 16 -6.64 11.28 3.69
CA ALA A 16 -5.55 10.74 4.52
C ALA A 16 -5.92 9.50 5.35
N TYR A 17 -7.14 8.98 5.23
CA TYR A 17 -7.62 7.95 6.16
C TYR A 17 -7.28 6.50 5.78
N ALA A 18 -7.04 6.21 4.51
CA ALA A 18 -6.82 4.85 4.02
C ALA A 18 -5.59 4.14 4.62
N GLN A 19 -4.56 4.91 5.00
CA GLN A 19 -3.30 4.39 5.53
C GLN A 19 -3.06 4.79 6.99
N LYS A 20 -4.07 5.40 7.64
CA LYS A 20 -3.95 5.89 9.01
C LYS A 20 -3.68 4.76 10.00
N GLY A 21 -2.64 4.93 10.81
CA GLY A 21 -2.23 3.98 11.84
C GLY A 21 -1.22 2.93 11.37
N MET A 22 -0.76 2.98 10.12
CA MET A 22 0.27 2.10 9.60
C MET A 22 1.65 2.80 9.62
N GLN A 23 2.70 2.06 9.98
CA GLN A 23 4.07 2.60 10.06
C GLN A 23 4.58 3.04 8.68
N PHE A 24 4.24 2.28 7.64
CA PHE A 24 4.65 2.62 6.28
C PHE A 24 3.94 3.86 5.72
N SER A 25 2.89 4.39 6.36
CA SER A 25 2.25 5.64 5.96
C SER A 25 3.24 6.80 5.93
N ALA A 26 4.26 6.76 6.80
CA ALA A 26 5.34 7.74 6.83
C ALA A 26 6.13 7.82 5.51
N LEU A 27 6.18 6.73 4.73
CA LEU A 27 6.77 6.74 3.39
C LEU A 27 5.92 7.56 2.42
N PHE A 28 4.62 7.29 2.39
CA PHE A 28 3.67 7.99 1.50
C PHE A 28 3.50 9.47 1.88
N ASP A 29 3.73 9.81 3.15
CA ASP A 29 3.70 11.18 3.66
C ASP A 29 5.01 11.98 3.37
N GLY A 30 5.99 11.37 2.72
CA GLY A 30 7.27 12.02 2.42
C GLY A 30 8.20 12.18 3.63
N LYS A 31 7.95 11.47 4.75
CA LYS A 31 8.75 11.55 5.97
C LYS A 31 9.99 10.66 5.94
N ILE A 32 10.01 9.64 5.09
CA ILE A 32 11.14 8.70 4.92
C ILE A 32 11.97 9.09 3.70
N VAL A 33 11.29 9.27 2.57
CA VAL A 33 11.87 9.81 1.35
C VAL A 33 11.16 11.12 1.06
N PRO A 34 11.88 12.23 0.85
CA PRO A 34 11.26 13.52 0.54
C PRO A 34 10.40 13.45 -0.73
N SER A 35 9.24 14.12 -0.74
CA SER A 35 8.29 14.06 -1.85
C SER A 35 8.88 14.51 -3.18
N ASN A 36 9.85 15.43 -3.17
CA ASN A 36 10.56 15.88 -4.37
C ASN A 36 11.55 14.84 -4.94
N LYS A 37 11.79 13.74 -4.22
CA LYS A 37 12.60 12.59 -4.66
C LYS A 37 11.76 11.36 -4.98
N MET A 38 10.44 11.48 -5.00
CA MET A 38 9.51 10.40 -5.32
C MET A 38 8.66 10.74 -6.52
N VAL A 39 8.33 9.72 -7.31
CA VAL A 39 7.22 9.78 -8.25
C VAL A 39 6.01 9.12 -7.58
N GLU A 40 4.96 9.88 -7.37
CA GLU A 40 3.75 9.44 -6.69
C GLU A 40 2.59 9.32 -7.69
N THR A 41 1.80 8.25 -7.54
CA THR A 41 0.57 8.03 -8.31
C THR A 41 -0.55 7.65 -7.37
N ARG A 42 -1.69 8.36 -7.45
CA ARG A 42 -2.93 8.04 -6.72
C ARG A 42 -4.07 7.92 -7.69
N ILE A 43 -4.84 6.83 -7.61
CA ILE A 43 -6.00 6.58 -8.45
C ILE A 43 -7.16 6.13 -7.56
N ARG A 44 -8.35 6.66 -7.81
CA ARG A 44 -9.58 6.32 -7.08
C ARG A 44 -10.78 6.16 -8.01
N GLY A 45 -11.76 5.41 -7.53
CA GLY A 45 -13.09 5.36 -8.13
C GLY A 45 -13.14 4.56 -9.43
N LYS A 46 -13.97 5.03 -10.39
CA LYS A 46 -14.35 4.26 -11.59
C LYS A 46 -13.19 3.83 -12.48
N ALA A 47 -12.08 4.57 -12.49
CA ALA A 47 -10.92 4.25 -13.34
C ALA A 47 -10.32 2.88 -13.05
N ILE A 48 -10.40 2.41 -11.81
CA ILE A 48 -9.82 1.14 -11.35
C ILE A 48 -10.88 0.12 -10.88
N SER A 49 -12.17 0.47 -10.89
CA SER A 49 -13.24 -0.40 -10.42
C SER A 49 -13.38 -1.70 -11.22
N LYS A 50 -13.01 -1.69 -12.50
CA LYS A 50 -12.97 -2.90 -13.35
C LYS A 50 -12.01 -3.97 -12.84
N TYR A 51 -11.00 -3.57 -12.04
CA TYR A 51 -10.07 -4.48 -11.36
C TYR A 51 -10.50 -4.83 -9.93
N LYS A 52 -11.75 -4.52 -9.55
CA LYS A 52 -12.25 -4.65 -8.17
C LYS A 52 -11.47 -3.83 -7.15
N LEU A 53 -10.78 -2.78 -7.60
CA LEU A 53 -10.04 -1.85 -6.77
C LEU A 53 -10.83 -0.55 -6.59
N SER A 54 -10.76 0.02 -5.39
CA SER A 54 -11.34 1.31 -5.02
C SER A 54 -10.29 2.40 -4.82
N TYR A 55 -9.06 1.99 -4.44
CA TYR A 55 -7.94 2.86 -4.20
C TYR A 55 -6.63 2.22 -4.63
N PHE A 56 -5.78 3.02 -5.26
CA PHE A 56 -4.41 2.70 -5.65
C PHE A 56 -3.52 3.87 -5.27
N HIS A 57 -2.44 3.59 -4.58
CA HIS A 57 -1.43 4.58 -4.23
C HIS A 57 -0.05 3.98 -4.39
N SER A 58 0.77 4.55 -5.24
CA SER A 58 2.15 4.10 -5.41
C SER A 58 3.13 5.25 -5.28
N VAL A 59 4.32 4.93 -4.76
CA VAL A 59 5.49 5.80 -4.74
C VAL A 59 6.67 5.04 -5.31
N ARG A 60 7.48 5.73 -6.12
CA ARG A 60 8.69 5.19 -6.74
C ARG A 60 9.84 6.14 -6.50
N PHE A 61 10.99 5.62 -6.08
CA PHE A 61 12.19 6.38 -5.73
C PHE A 61 13.45 5.53 -5.81
N ASP A 62 14.62 6.18 -5.86
CA ASP A 62 15.90 5.50 -5.76
C ASP A 62 16.12 5.05 -4.32
N ALA A 63 16.55 3.81 -4.13
CA ALA A 63 16.77 3.21 -2.82
C ALA A 63 18.08 2.43 -2.79
N ASP A 64 18.91 2.75 -1.81
CA ASP A 64 20.04 1.93 -1.42
C ASP A 64 19.63 0.76 -0.50
N ASP A 65 20.53 -0.14 -0.21
CA ASP A 65 20.28 -1.32 0.62
C ASP A 65 19.79 -0.96 2.04
N ALA A 66 20.26 0.17 2.59
CA ALA A 66 19.87 0.61 3.93
C ALA A 66 18.41 1.07 3.94
N LEU A 67 18.01 1.82 2.93
CA LEU A 67 16.63 2.30 2.76
C LEU A 67 15.68 1.13 2.47
N VAL A 68 16.09 0.18 1.62
CA VAL A 68 15.31 -1.05 1.34
C VAL A 68 15.07 -1.82 2.65
N LYS A 69 16.11 -2.08 3.46
CA LYS A 69 15.97 -2.76 4.76
C LYS A 69 15.08 -2.01 5.73
N LYS A 70 15.18 -0.67 5.77
CA LYS A 70 14.31 0.16 6.63
C LYS A 70 12.84 0.02 6.24
N ILE A 71 12.53 0.05 4.95
CA ILE A 71 11.14 -0.08 4.46
C ILE A 71 10.62 -1.50 4.67
N ASP A 72 11.44 -2.52 4.41
CA ASP A 72 11.09 -3.91 4.70
C ASP A 72 10.74 -4.11 6.18
N HIS A 73 11.53 -3.54 7.09
CA HIS A 73 11.27 -3.59 8.53
C HIS A 73 9.94 -2.91 8.90
N LEU A 74 9.66 -1.71 8.38
CA LEU A 74 8.41 -1.00 8.64
C LEU A 74 7.19 -1.79 8.12
N THR A 75 7.31 -2.36 6.93
CA THR A 75 6.26 -3.20 6.33
C THR A 75 6.02 -4.46 7.17
N ALA A 76 7.09 -5.11 7.64
CA ALA A 76 6.98 -6.28 8.49
C ALA A 76 6.32 -5.96 9.84
N GLN A 77 6.61 -4.80 10.44
CA GLN A 77 5.95 -4.34 11.66
C GLN A 77 4.45 -4.12 11.45
N ASP A 78 4.04 -3.47 10.37
CA ASP A 78 2.63 -3.24 10.07
C ASP A 78 1.89 -4.56 9.82
N PHE A 79 2.53 -5.51 9.14
CA PHE A 79 1.98 -6.84 8.92
C PHE A 79 1.75 -7.59 10.24
N VAL A 80 2.73 -7.57 11.15
CA VAL A 80 2.60 -8.19 12.48
C VAL A 80 1.49 -7.53 13.28
N ASN A 81 1.46 -6.20 13.34
CA ASN A 81 0.47 -5.44 14.09
C ASN A 81 -0.96 -5.68 13.55
N ASP A 82 -1.12 -5.72 12.24
CA ASP A 82 -2.41 -6.00 11.61
C ASP A 82 -2.85 -7.46 11.84
N THR A 83 -1.92 -8.41 11.81
CA THR A 83 -2.19 -9.82 12.08
C THR A 83 -2.57 -10.05 13.54
N GLU A 84 -1.96 -9.32 14.48
CA GLU A 84 -2.33 -9.41 15.91
C GLU A 84 -3.73 -8.90 16.17
N LYS A 85 -4.18 -7.86 15.48
CA LYS A 85 -5.56 -7.35 15.56
C LYS A 85 -6.61 -8.34 15.02
N VAL A 86 -6.20 -9.27 14.19
CA VAL A 86 -7.07 -10.29 13.55
C VAL A 86 -7.08 -11.62 14.32
N LYS A 87 -6.24 -11.79 15.35
CA LYS A 87 -6.15 -13.03 16.14
C LYS A 87 -7.46 -13.49 16.76
N ASP A 88 -8.47 -12.62 16.88
CA ASP A 88 -9.83 -12.98 17.33
C ASP A 88 -10.76 -13.43 16.18
N ARG A 89 -10.28 -13.42 14.92
CA ARG A 89 -10.97 -14.01 13.78
C ARG A 89 -10.05 -15.06 13.18
N GLU A 90 -10.55 -16.28 12.97
CA GLU A 90 -9.81 -17.38 12.33
C GLU A 90 -8.90 -16.88 11.23
N LEU A 91 -7.59 -17.06 11.42
CA LEU A 91 -6.53 -16.64 10.51
C LEU A 91 -6.64 -17.45 9.21
N ALA A 92 -7.56 -17.08 8.35
CA ALA A 92 -7.53 -17.49 6.98
C ALA A 92 -6.43 -16.69 6.27
N SER A 93 -5.24 -17.29 6.23
CA SER A 93 -4.15 -16.97 5.32
C SER A 93 -3.81 -15.48 5.12
N ALA A 94 -3.23 -14.84 6.13
CA ALA A 94 -2.37 -13.70 5.92
C ALA A 94 -1.16 -14.18 5.08
N GLY A 95 -1.33 -14.15 3.75
CA GLY A 95 -0.34 -14.72 2.84
C GLY A 95 0.83 -13.78 2.63
N LYS A 96 1.97 -14.07 3.24
CA LYS A 96 3.25 -13.54 2.78
C LYS A 96 3.59 -14.23 1.46
N GLY A 97 3.22 -13.61 0.33
CA GLY A 97 3.60 -14.10 -0.99
C GLY A 97 4.95 -13.54 -1.41
N SER A 98 6.04 -14.24 -1.16
CA SER A 98 7.32 -13.91 -1.79
C SER A 98 7.28 -14.38 -3.24
N ILE A 99 7.37 -13.47 -4.20
CA ILE A 99 7.59 -13.79 -5.60
C ILE A 99 9.07 -13.63 -5.87
N GLY A 100 9.71 -14.76 -6.12
CA GLY A 100 11.11 -15.05 -6.33
C GLY A 100 12.08 -13.95 -6.75
N ILE A 101 13.29 -14.09 -6.25
CA ILE A 101 14.48 -13.34 -6.66
C ILE A 101 14.88 -13.83 -8.07
N LYS A 102 14.81 -12.94 -9.05
CA LYS A 102 15.42 -13.15 -10.36
C LYS A 102 16.37 -11.98 -10.63
N GLY A 103 17.66 -12.20 -10.41
CA GLY A 103 18.68 -11.17 -10.53
C GLY A 103 18.64 -10.16 -9.37
N ASN A 104 18.97 -8.88 -9.63
CA ASN A 104 18.93 -7.78 -8.65
C ASN A 104 17.50 -7.25 -8.39
N SER A 105 16.48 -8.06 -8.58
CA SER A 105 15.10 -7.65 -8.37
C SER A 105 14.35 -8.61 -7.46
N PHE A 106 13.56 -8.08 -6.53
CA PHE A 106 12.63 -8.86 -5.73
C PHE A 106 11.29 -8.13 -5.57
N THR A 107 10.24 -8.90 -5.35
CA THR A 107 8.89 -8.40 -5.10
C THR A 107 8.34 -9.07 -3.86
N GLN A 108 7.77 -8.27 -2.95
CA GLN A 108 7.05 -8.73 -1.77
C GLN A 108 5.61 -8.23 -1.84
N MET A 109 4.66 -9.08 -1.45
CA MET A 109 3.25 -8.72 -1.36
C MET A 109 2.69 -9.19 -0.03
N TYR A 110 1.90 -8.33 0.59
CA TYR A 110 1.22 -8.58 1.86
C TYR A 110 -0.27 -8.32 1.71
N GLU A 111 -1.06 -9.20 2.26
CA GLU A 111 -2.46 -8.95 2.54
C GLU A 111 -2.56 -8.44 3.97
N LEU A 112 -3.06 -7.23 4.13
CA LEU A 112 -3.24 -6.59 5.43
C LEU A 112 -4.61 -6.95 6.00
N ALA A 113 -4.82 -6.74 7.29
CA ALA A 113 -6.13 -6.93 7.89
C ALA A 113 -7.18 -6.08 7.15
N PRO A 114 -8.33 -6.64 6.78
CA PRO A 114 -9.37 -5.91 6.09
C PRO A 114 -9.97 -4.81 6.98
N ASP A 115 -10.44 -3.72 6.35
CA ASP A 115 -11.23 -2.70 7.00
C ASP A 115 -12.70 -2.89 6.60
N GLY A 116 -13.50 -3.49 7.49
CA GLY A 116 -14.84 -3.93 7.15
C GLY A 116 -14.84 -4.94 6.00
N SER A 117 -15.49 -4.63 4.89
CA SER A 117 -15.51 -5.44 3.67
C SER A 117 -14.41 -5.09 2.66
N THR A 118 -13.56 -4.11 3.00
CA THR A 118 -12.49 -3.64 2.11
C THR A 118 -11.21 -4.40 2.41
N HIS A 119 -10.73 -5.17 1.44
CA HIS A 119 -9.43 -5.83 1.49
C HIS A 119 -8.32 -4.83 1.20
N ARG A 120 -7.19 -4.97 1.88
CA ARG A 120 -6.05 -4.07 1.80
C ARG A 120 -4.79 -4.85 1.48
N PHE A 121 -3.99 -4.34 0.56
CA PHE A 121 -2.76 -4.98 0.12
C PHE A 121 -1.62 -3.98 0.09
N LEU A 122 -0.44 -4.44 0.47
CA LEU A 122 0.80 -3.72 0.32
C LEU A 122 1.77 -4.56 -0.52
N CYS A 123 2.33 -3.93 -1.53
CA CYS A 123 3.29 -4.56 -2.43
C CYS A 123 4.50 -3.65 -2.57
N TYR A 124 5.70 -4.20 -2.56
CA TYR A 124 6.86 -3.46 -2.99
C TYR A 124 7.77 -4.30 -3.88
N LYS A 125 8.42 -3.61 -4.79
CA LYS A 125 9.37 -4.17 -5.77
C LYS A 125 10.64 -3.36 -5.73
N VAL A 126 11.77 -4.05 -5.68
CA VAL A 126 13.09 -3.46 -5.89
C VAL A 126 13.66 -4.00 -7.18
N ARG A 127 14.15 -3.11 -8.02
CA ARG A 127 14.83 -3.46 -9.27
C ARG A 127 15.86 -2.38 -9.61
N ASP A 128 17.11 -2.81 -9.79
CA ASP A 128 18.22 -1.96 -10.24
C ASP A 128 18.37 -0.66 -9.41
N GLY A 129 18.27 -0.77 -8.07
CA GLY A 129 18.38 0.38 -7.15
C GLY A 129 17.15 1.29 -7.11
N VAL A 130 16.05 0.90 -7.77
CA VAL A 130 14.78 1.62 -7.73
C VAL A 130 13.76 0.81 -6.95
N MET A 131 13.12 1.43 -5.97
CA MET A 131 12.04 0.85 -5.20
C MET A 131 10.70 1.44 -5.61
N THR A 132 9.71 0.57 -5.77
CA THR A 132 8.31 0.94 -5.97
C THR A 132 7.49 0.31 -4.86
N VAL A 133 6.76 1.12 -4.11
CA VAL A 133 5.84 0.68 -3.07
C VAL A 133 4.41 1.01 -3.49
N ILE A 134 3.51 0.04 -3.38
CA ILE A 134 2.13 0.14 -3.85
C ILE A 134 1.20 -0.28 -2.72
N TYR A 135 0.25 0.57 -2.39
CA TYR A 135 -0.86 0.28 -1.50
C TYR A 135 -2.16 0.20 -2.30
N LEU A 136 -2.97 -0.80 -2.02
CA LEU A 136 -4.21 -1.10 -2.75
C LEU A 136 -5.35 -1.35 -1.77
N GLU A 137 -6.54 -0.91 -2.14
CA GLU A 137 -7.80 -1.25 -1.47
C GLU A 137 -8.84 -1.68 -2.49
N GLY A 138 -9.70 -2.61 -2.09
CA GLY A 138 -10.81 -3.02 -2.96
C GLY A 138 -11.61 -4.19 -2.42
N SER A 139 -12.44 -4.74 -3.30
CA SER A 139 -13.22 -5.96 -3.07
C SER A 139 -12.54 -7.23 -3.58
N VAL A 140 -11.26 -7.13 -3.96
CA VAL A 140 -10.42 -8.30 -4.28
C VAL A 140 -10.29 -9.16 -3.03
N SER A 141 -10.69 -10.42 -3.10
CA SER A 141 -10.88 -11.26 -1.92
C SER A 141 -9.59 -11.89 -1.38
N SER A 142 -8.52 -11.88 -2.17
CA SER A 142 -7.25 -12.51 -1.79
C SER A 142 -6.07 -12.03 -2.61
N LEU A 143 -4.87 -12.28 -2.06
CA LEU A 143 -3.62 -12.05 -2.77
C LEU A 143 -3.51 -12.86 -4.07
N ALA A 144 -4.08 -14.07 -4.11
CA ALA A 144 -4.10 -14.90 -5.31
C ALA A 144 -4.96 -14.28 -6.42
N GLU A 145 -6.12 -13.74 -6.07
CA GLU A 145 -6.97 -13.00 -7.01
C GLU A 145 -6.28 -11.73 -7.52
N LEU A 146 -5.63 -10.98 -6.61
CA LEU A 146 -4.87 -9.78 -6.97
C LEU A 146 -3.76 -10.09 -7.98
N LYS A 147 -2.98 -11.16 -7.74
CA LYS A 147 -1.92 -11.60 -8.66
C LYS A 147 -2.46 -11.94 -10.05
N ARG A 148 -3.62 -12.57 -10.13
CA ARG A 148 -4.26 -12.90 -11.41
C ARG A 148 -4.63 -11.64 -12.18
N ILE A 149 -5.20 -10.63 -11.51
CA ILE A 149 -5.59 -9.35 -12.13
C ILE A 149 -4.39 -8.62 -12.76
N PHE A 150 -3.20 -8.74 -12.17
CA PHE A 150 -1.99 -8.06 -12.67
C PHE A 150 -1.16 -8.89 -13.65
N ASN A 151 -1.48 -10.17 -13.85
CA ASN A 151 -0.76 -11.06 -14.79
C ASN A 151 -1.53 -11.28 -16.10
N ASP A 152 -2.79 -10.86 -16.18
CA ASP A 152 -3.61 -10.82 -17.40
C ASP A 152 -3.43 -9.44 -18.12
#